data_1209a793fe0adad2f41b24bb5e679c72
#
_entry.id   1209a793fe0adad2f41b24bb5e679c72
#
_cell.length_a   1.000
_cell.length_b   1.000
_cell.length_c   1.000
_cell.angle_alpha   90.00
_cell.angle_beta   90.00
_cell.angle_gamma   90.00
#
_symmetry.space_group_name_H-M   'P 1'
#
loop_
_entity.id
_entity.type
_entity.pdbx_description
1 polymer ?
#
loop_
_entity_poly.entity_id
_entity_poly.type
_entity_poly.pdbx_seq_one_letter_code
_entity_poly.pdbx_strand_id
1 'polypeptide(L)'
;MRERFKFRYLCIKRLGDALLTRRYSFKSCWDQTSNQDSIFTRDVRPILEHVLEGYTACIFCYGVTSSGKTHTMQGSPSEPGIIPRVVQYFFHSSFGEQRNGVQVAVSYMEIYKDEVYDLFVDRQEGVKLPVREAGGQIFVANLTETMVASPHAFDQMFAVACKNRSTGATLLNRASSRSHAILAIRVRVSRVDGTVTEGKINLIDLAGSENNKLTGNDPSRMAESSAINRSLSVLGQVVDALNRNLTRVPYRDCKLTRILQPFLGGNGMSLLICNIAPGGKFRQDTLNTLNFANRTMEVENRPVRAPITKAPTQLPRPGHRTHLSSYAYLSELTRNRAPLL
;
A
#
# COMPACT_ATOMS: atom_id res chain seq x y z
N MET A 1 9.30 -15.61 22.23
CA MET A 1 10.50 -16.13 21.54
C MET A 1 10.84 -15.15 20.41
N ARG A 2 11.93 -14.39 20.53
CA ARG A 2 12.33 -13.36 19.53
C ARG A 2 13.12 -14.07 18.45
N GLU A 3 12.51 -14.43 17.33
CA GLU A 3 13.26 -14.88 16.14
C GLU A 3 13.97 -13.68 15.51
N ARG A 4 15.26 -13.56 15.75
CA ARG A 4 16.14 -12.69 14.97
C ARG A 4 16.45 -13.38 13.65
N PHE A 5 15.77 -12.98 12.57
CA PHE A 5 16.06 -13.47 11.24
C PHE A 5 17.43 -12.97 10.77
N LYS A 6 18.33 -13.91 10.42
CA LYS A 6 19.65 -13.61 9.85
C LYS A 6 19.53 -13.29 8.36
N PHE A 7 20.13 -12.19 7.95
CA PHE A 7 20.03 -11.57 6.63
C PHE A 7 21.11 -12.01 5.64
N ARG A 8 20.81 -11.96 4.31
CA ARG A 8 21.78 -12.13 3.24
C ARG A 8 22.29 -10.77 2.74
N TYR A 9 23.54 -10.73 2.25
CA TYR A 9 24.27 -9.52 1.93
C TYR A 9 24.07 -9.10 0.47
N LEU A 10 23.82 -7.80 0.22
CA LEU A 10 24.00 -7.16 -1.07
C LEU A 10 25.32 -6.39 -1.05
N CYS A 11 26.25 -6.73 -1.95
CA CYS A 11 27.54 -6.06 -2.08
C CYS A 11 27.54 -5.16 -3.32
N ILE A 12 27.70 -3.85 -3.14
CA ILE A 12 27.89 -2.91 -4.26
C ILE A 12 29.36 -2.62 -4.41
N LYS A 13 29.98 -3.11 -5.49
CA LYS A 13 31.38 -2.85 -5.83
C LYS A 13 31.51 -1.50 -6.55
N ARG A 14 32.40 -0.64 -6.06
CA ARG A 14 32.75 0.62 -6.71
C ARG A 14 33.87 0.41 -7.72
N LEU A 15 33.75 1.02 -8.89
CA LEU A 15 34.84 1.19 -9.85
C LEU A 15 35.46 2.59 -9.66
N GLY A 16 36.76 2.65 -9.29
CA GLY A 16 37.56 3.86 -9.13
C GLY A 16 38.14 4.04 -7.72
N ASP A 17 39.38 4.30 -7.63
CA ASP A 17 40.45 4.57 -6.61
C ASP A 17 40.22 4.57 -5.09
N ALA A 18 39.11 4.12 -4.57
CA ALA A 18 39.01 3.70 -3.17
C ALA A 18 37.94 2.66 -3.02
N LEU A 19 38.29 1.45 -2.61
CA LEU A 19 37.39 0.32 -2.34
C LEU A 19 36.58 0.58 -1.06
N LEU A 20 35.64 1.53 -1.09
CA LEU A 20 34.61 1.67 -0.07
C LEU A 20 33.45 0.73 -0.42
N THR A 21 33.59 -0.53 -0.05
CA THR A 21 32.51 -1.52 -0.15
C THR A 21 31.52 -1.25 0.99
N ARG A 22 30.34 -0.71 0.69
CA ARG A 22 29.23 -0.64 1.64
C ARG A 22 28.45 -1.94 1.59
N ARG A 23 28.24 -2.57 2.74
CA ARG A 23 27.43 -3.78 2.87
C ARG A 23 26.09 -3.42 3.48
N TYR A 24 25.00 -3.94 2.90
CA TYR A 24 23.65 -3.84 3.41
C TYR A 24 23.10 -5.25 3.59
N SER A 25 22.31 -5.45 4.64
CA SER A 25 21.71 -6.75 4.95
C SER A 25 20.20 -6.63 4.89
N PHE A 26 19.53 -7.52 4.13
CA PHE A 26 18.08 -7.55 3.97
C PHE A 26 17.54 -8.96 4.17
N LYS A 27 16.24 -9.06 4.50
CA LYS A 27 15.57 -10.35 4.68
C LYS A 27 15.63 -11.19 3.40
N SER A 28 15.46 -10.56 2.25
CA SER A 28 15.55 -11.18 0.92
C SER A 28 16.25 -10.25 -0.04
N CYS A 29 16.99 -10.83 -0.98
CA CYS A 29 17.59 -10.13 -2.11
C CYS A 29 17.23 -10.89 -3.38
N TRP A 30 16.68 -10.18 -4.34
CA TRP A 30 16.21 -10.71 -5.60
C TRP A 30 17.02 -10.07 -6.73
N ASP A 31 17.56 -10.87 -7.61
CA ASP A 31 18.34 -10.43 -8.77
C ASP A 31 17.50 -10.43 -10.06
N GLN A 32 18.13 -10.13 -11.18
CA GLN A 32 17.48 -10.08 -12.48
C GLN A 32 16.97 -11.42 -13.01
N THR A 33 17.38 -12.54 -12.40
CA THR A 33 16.91 -13.90 -12.77
C THR A 33 15.67 -14.31 -11.98
N SER A 34 15.32 -13.52 -10.97
CA SER A 34 14.18 -13.78 -10.09
C SER A 34 12.87 -13.43 -10.79
N ASN A 35 11.86 -14.27 -10.62
CA ASN A 35 10.52 -14.04 -11.18
C ASN A 35 9.53 -13.57 -10.11
N GLN A 36 8.38 -13.08 -10.55
CA GLN A 36 7.30 -12.57 -9.70
C GLN A 36 6.75 -13.64 -8.74
N ASP A 37 6.71 -14.90 -9.18
CA ASP A 37 6.20 -16.00 -8.38
C ASP A 37 7.08 -16.30 -7.16
N SER A 38 8.39 -16.33 -7.36
CA SER A 38 9.35 -16.54 -6.28
C SER A 38 9.28 -15.45 -5.22
N ILE A 39 9.14 -14.18 -5.64
CA ILE A 39 8.98 -13.04 -4.73
C ILE A 39 7.68 -13.17 -3.94
N PHE A 40 6.58 -13.48 -4.64
CA PHE A 40 5.27 -13.66 -4.03
C PHE A 40 5.25 -14.79 -3.01
N THR A 41 5.71 -15.98 -3.40
CA THR A 41 5.65 -17.17 -2.56
C THR A 41 6.50 -17.02 -1.30
N ARG A 42 7.68 -16.42 -1.41
CA ARG A 42 8.62 -16.33 -0.29
C ARG A 42 8.32 -15.18 0.65
N ASP A 43 8.00 -13.99 0.13
CA ASP A 43 7.97 -12.78 0.94
C ASP A 43 6.56 -12.22 1.14
N VAL A 44 5.62 -12.46 0.21
CA VAL A 44 4.26 -11.91 0.25
C VAL A 44 3.27 -12.89 0.89
N ARG A 45 3.24 -14.13 0.41
CA ARG A 45 2.29 -15.15 0.87
C ARG A 45 2.23 -15.33 2.39
N PRO A 46 3.34 -15.36 3.15
CA PRO A 46 3.29 -15.47 4.60
C PRO A 46 2.55 -14.32 5.29
N ILE A 47 2.58 -13.12 4.70
CA ILE A 47 1.85 -11.96 5.21
C ILE A 47 0.35 -12.14 4.98
N LEU A 48 -0.05 -12.71 3.84
CA LEU A 48 -1.46 -12.93 3.50
C LEU A 48 -2.13 -13.92 4.45
N GLU A 49 -1.41 -14.94 4.94
CA GLU A 49 -1.92 -15.85 5.97
C GLU A 49 -2.32 -15.08 7.25
N HIS A 50 -1.47 -14.16 7.70
CA HIS A 50 -1.81 -13.32 8.83
C HIS A 50 -2.99 -12.37 8.54
N VAL A 51 -3.12 -11.87 7.31
CA VAL A 51 -4.29 -11.06 6.91
C VAL A 51 -5.58 -11.89 7.01
N LEU A 52 -5.57 -13.15 6.57
CA LEU A 52 -6.71 -14.07 6.74
C LEU A 52 -7.03 -14.39 8.20
N GLU A 53 -6.06 -14.23 9.10
CA GLU A 53 -6.25 -14.35 10.55
C GLU A 53 -6.77 -13.06 11.21
N GLY A 54 -6.90 -11.96 10.47
CA GLY A 54 -7.43 -10.69 10.97
C GLY A 54 -6.35 -9.64 11.29
N TYR A 55 -5.12 -9.82 10.82
CA TYR A 55 -4.11 -8.76 10.93
C TYR A 55 -4.25 -7.73 9.81
N THR A 56 -3.71 -6.53 10.07
CA THR A 56 -3.60 -5.48 9.07
C THR A 56 -2.16 -5.42 8.55
N ALA A 57 -1.99 -5.39 7.23
CA ALA A 57 -0.68 -5.39 6.59
C ALA A 57 -0.53 -4.28 5.54
N CYS A 58 0.71 -3.95 5.21
CA CYS A 58 1.07 -3.05 4.11
C CYS A 58 2.30 -3.58 3.37
N ILE A 59 2.23 -3.60 2.05
CA ILE A 59 3.37 -3.89 1.18
C ILE A 59 3.57 -2.68 0.29
N PHE A 60 4.77 -2.11 0.28
CA PHE A 60 5.05 -0.92 -0.52
C PHE A 60 6.38 -1.01 -1.26
N CYS A 61 6.37 -0.62 -2.54
CA CYS A 61 7.55 -0.54 -3.40
C CYS A 61 8.16 0.85 -3.35
N TYR A 62 9.47 0.92 -3.11
CA TYR A 62 10.25 2.15 -3.04
C TYR A 62 11.47 2.07 -3.97
N GLY A 63 11.80 3.17 -4.63
CA GLY A 63 12.96 3.26 -5.51
C GLY A 63 12.79 4.32 -6.59
N VAL A 64 13.84 4.52 -7.38
CA VAL A 64 13.86 5.50 -8.48
C VAL A 64 12.84 5.15 -9.57
N THR A 65 12.44 6.14 -10.36
CA THR A 65 11.61 5.92 -11.57
C THR A 65 12.28 4.89 -12.49
N SER A 66 11.49 4.01 -13.08
CA SER A 66 11.95 2.90 -13.94
C SER A 66 12.76 1.81 -13.23
N SER A 67 12.79 1.76 -11.89
CA SER A 67 13.44 0.67 -11.15
C SER A 67 12.57 -0.61 -11.03
N GLY A 68 11.36 -0.61 -11.56
CA GLY A 68 10.48 -1.79 -11.54
C GLY A 68 9.39 -1.79 -10.47
N LYS A 69 9.14 -0.70 -9.71
CA LYS A 69 8.09 -0.64 -8.67
C LYS A 69 6.72 -1.07 -9.19
N THR A 70 6.26 -0.42 -10.26
CA THR A 70 4.96 -0.75 -10.88
C THR A 70 4.95 -2.17 -11.47
N HIS A 71 6.06 -2.64 -12.05
CA HIS A 71 6.19 -4.02 -12.51
C HIS A 71 6.09 -5.02 -11.35
N THR A 72 6.72 -4.74 -10.21
CA THR A 72 6.61 -5.59 -9.02
C THR A 72 5.18 -5.61 -8.47
N MET A 73 4.48 -4.47 -8.44
CA MET A 73 3.12 -4.38 -7.92
C MET A 73 2.06 -4.90 -8.89
N GLN A 74 2.07 -4.45 -10.13
CA GLN A 74 1.03 -4.78 -11.12
C GLN A 74 1.45 -5.93 -12.03
N GLY A 75 2.72 -5.97 -12.44
CA GLY A 75 3.24 -6.91 -13.42
C GLY A 75 2.83 -6.59 -14.85
N SER A 76 2.76 -7.63 -15.65
CA SER A 76 2.23 -7.64 -17.02
C SER A 76 1.19 -8.75 -17.17
N PRO A 77 0.42 -8.80 -18.26
CA PRO A 77 -0.51 -9.90 -18.52
C PRO A 77 0.16 -11.28 -18.55
N SER A 78 1.41 -11.36 -19.04
CA SER A 78 2.19 -12.60 -19.09
C SER A 78 2.90 -12.93 -17.77
N GLU A 79 3.16 -11.91 -16.93
CA GLU A 79 3.86 -12.06 -15.65
C GLU A 79 3.19 -11.20 -14.59
N PRO A 80 2.06 -11.65 -14.00
CA PRO A 80 1.31 -10.90 -13.00
C PRO A 80 2.15 -10.54 -11.78
N GLY A 81 2.03 -9.30 -11.30
CA GLY A 81 2.72 -8.80 -10.10
C GLY A 81 2.04 -9.21 -8.79
N ILE A 82 2.38 -8.50 -7.72
CA ILE A 82 1.85 -8.76 -6.37
C ILE A 82 0.34 -8.57 -6.31
N ILE A 83 -0.20 -7.49 -6.88
CA ILE A 83 -1.62 -7.15 -6.79
C ILE A 83 -2.53 -8.28 -7.32
N PRO A 84 -2.42 -8.72 -8.59
CA PRO A 84 -3.29 -9.78 -9.09
C PRO A 84 -3.07 -11.11 -8.35
N ARG A 85 -1.85 -11.43 -7.94
CA ARG A 85 -1.55 -12.65 -7.17
C ARG A 85 -2.19 -12.63 -5.78
N VAL A 86 -2.22 -11.49 -5.10
CA VAL A 86 -2.89 -11.31 -3.79
C VAL A 86 -4.38 -11.56 -3.92
N VAL A 87 -5.02 -10.99 -4.94
CA VAL A 87 -6.44 -11.21 -5.18
C VAL A 87 -6.75 -12.68 -5.48
N GLN A 88 -6.01 -13.28 -6.41
CA GLN A 88 -6.14 -14.71 -6.71
C GLN A 88 -5.95 -15.57 -5.45
N TYR A 89 -4.95 -15.27 -4.64
CA TYR A 89 -4.67 -16.00 -3.40
C TYR A 89 -5.86 -15.96 -2.44
N PHE A 90 -6.49 -14.81 -2.21
CA PHE A 90 -7.64 -14.71 -1.33
C PHE A 90 -8.86 -15.49 -1.85
N PHE A 91 -9.10 -15.50 -3.15
CA PHE A 91 -10.18 -16.29 -3.73
C PHE A 91 -9.89 -17.81 -3.68
N HIS A 92 -8.66 -18.24 -3.92
CA HIS A 92 -8.29 -19.66 -3.77
C HIS A 92 -8.32 -20.13 -2.30
N SER A 93 -8.08 -19.21 -1.34
CA SER A 93 -8.14 -19.48 0.10
C SER A 93 -9.57 -19.47 0.66
N SER A 94 -10.60 -19.32 -0.20
CA SER A 94 -12.01 -19.23 0.23
C SER A 94 -12.53 -20.52 0.86
N PHE A 95 -11.95 -21.65 0.50
CA PHE A 95 -12.35 -22.96 1.00
C PHE A 95 -11.14 -23.66 1.63
N GLY A 96 -11.31 -24.10 2.88
CA GLY A 96 -10.35 -24.87 3.64
C GLY A 96 -11.05 -25.49 4.84
N GLU A 97 -10.42 -26.46 5.50
CA GLU A 97 -11.03 -27.23 6.60
C GLU A 97 -11.68 -26.38 7.70
N GLN A 98 -11.25 -25.11 7.86
CA GLN A 98 -11.76 -24.21 8.89
C GLN A 98 -12.43 -22.95 8.35
N ARG A 99 -12.57 -22.79 7.03
CA ARG A 99 -13.12 -21.58 6.40
C ARG A 99 -14.39 -21.88 5.60
N ASN A 100 -15.43 -21.10 5.85
CA ASN A 100 -16.74 -21.24 5.18
C ASN A 100 -16.94 -20.19 4.07
N GLY A 101 -15.92 -19.42 3.77
CA GLY A 101 -15.91 -18.43 2.70
C GLY A 101 -15.06 -17.20 3.02
N VAL A 102 -14.61 -16.55 1.96
CA VAL A 102 -13.85 -15.30 2.01
C VAL A 102 -14.59 -14.27 1.15
N GLN A 103 -14.86 -13.11 1.74
CA GLN A 103 -15.39 -11.95 1.02
C GLN A 103 -14.25 -10.93 0.86
N VAL A 104 -14.10 -10.42 -0.34
CA VAL A 104 -13.05 -9.46 -0.69
C VAL A 104 -13.70 -8.14 -1.10
N ALA A 105 -13.31 -7.05 -0.46
CA ALA A 105 -13.67 -5.68 -0.85
C ALA A 105 -12.41 -4.89 -1.14
N VAL A 106 -12.47 -4.00 -2.13
CA VAL A 106 -11.31 -3.22 -2.57
C VAL A 106 -11.65 -1.74 -2.68
N SER A 107 -10.65 -0.92 -2.37
CA SER A 107 -10.65 0.51 -2.64
C SER A 107 -9.32 0.87 -3.30
N TYR A 108 -9.33 1.73 -4.31
CA TYR A 108 -8.11 2.12 -4.99
C TYR A 108 -8.01 3.63 -5.10
N MET A 109 -6.94 4.20 -4.55
CA MET A 109 -6.73 5.64 -4.49
C MET A 109 -5.37 6.04 -5.01
N GLU A 110 -5.27 7.29 -5.45
CA GLU A 110 -4.04 7.95 -5.84
C GLU A 110 -3.76 9.13 -4.93
N ILE A 111 -2.50 9.30 -4.51
CA ILE A 111 -2.03 10.52 -3.87
C ILE A 111 -1.19 11.28 -4.89
N TYR A 112 -1.69 12.43 -5.32
CA TYR A 112 -1.04 13.31 -6.28
C TYR A 112 -1.05 14.76 -5.77
N LYS A 113 0.12 15.41 -5.73
CA LYS A 113 0.31 16.74 -5.14
C LYS A 113 -0.24 16.86 -3.71
N ASP A 114 -0.03 15.82 -2.90
CA ASP A 114 -0.53 15.67 -1.52
C ASP A 114 -2.07 15.72 -1.40
N GLU A 115 -2.80 15.43 -2.50
CA GLU A 115 -4.25 15.26 -2.52
C GLU A 115 -4.62 13.82 -2.84
N VAL A 116 -5.71 13.31 -2.22
CA VAL A 116 -6.20 11.95 -2.44
C VAL A 116 -7.33 11.97 -3.45
N TYR A 117 -7.27 11.06 -4.42
CA TYR A 117 -8.29 10.87 -5.47
C TYR A 117 -8.70 9.40 -5.51
N ASP A 118 -9.98 9.17 -5.76
CA ASP A 118 -10.52 7.83 -5.99
C ASP A 118 -10.23 7.40 -7.43
N LEU A 119 -9.70 6.20 -7.62
CA LEU A 119 -9.41 5.66 -8.94
C LEU A 119 -10.55 4.80 -9.52
N PHE A 120 -11.56 4.45 -8.71
CA PHE A 120 -12.76 3.77 -9.20
C PHE A 120 -13.83 4.73 -9.76
N VAL A 121 -13.65 6.03 -9.60
CA VAL A 121 -14.52 7.09 -10.15
C VAL A 121 -13.81 7.80 -11.30
N ASP A 122 -14.58 8.33 -12.24
CA ASP A 122 -14.00 9.10 -13.35
C ASP A 122 -13.28 10.35 -12.80
N ARG A 123 -12.04 10.55 -13.20
CA ARG A 123 -11.19 11.65 -12.71
C ARG A 123 -11.66 13.03 -13.20
N GLN A 124 -12.51 13.11 -14.19
CA GLN A 124 -13.07 14.39 -14.66
C GLN A 124 -13.87 15.12 -13.56
N GLU A 125 -14.40 14.38 -12.60
CA GLU A 125 -15.09 14.97 -11.43
C GLU A 125 -14.15 15.42 -10.31
N GLY A 126 -12.87 15.07 -10.33
CA GLY A 126 -11.73 15.66 -9.61
C GLY A 126 -11.89 15.88 -8.10
N VAL A 127 -12.81 15.18 -7.44
CA VAL A 127 -13.11 15.38 -6.02
C VAL A 127 -11.93 14.92 -5.14
N LYS A 128 -11.36 15.85 -4.39
CA LYS A 128 -10.32 15.58 -3.39
C LYS A 128 -10.93 14.95 -2.16
N LEU A 129 -10.38 13.82 -1.72
CA LEU A 129 -10.87 13.09 -0.57
C LEU A 129 -10.09 13.45 0.69
N PRO A 130 -10.76 13.73 1.83
CA PRO A 130 -10.08 14.04 3.07
C PRO A 130 -9.64 12.77 3.81
N VAL A 131 -8.43 12.80 4.36
CA VAL A 131 -7.95 11.78 5.31
C VAL A 131 -8.44 12.16 6.70
N ARG A 132 -9.16 11.25 7.37
CA ARG A 132 -9.76 11.44 8.68
C ARG A 132 -9.26 10.40 9.67
N GLU A 133 -9.53 10.67 10.94
CA GLU A 133 -9.27 9.76 12.05
C GLU A 133 -10.52 9.67 12.92
N ALA A 134 -10.96 8.45 13.22
CA ALA A 134 -12.03 8.16 14.16
C ALA A 134 -11.72 6.85 14.90
N GLY A 135 -11.93 6.84 16.20
CA GLY A 135 -11.67 5.65 17.04
C GLY A 135 -10.21 5.16 16.96
N GLY A 136 -9.24 6.05 16.75
CA GLY A 136 -7.83 5.69 16.56
C GLY A 136 -7.49 5.06 15.21
N GLN A 137 -8.47 4.99 14.28
CA GLN A 137 -8.27 4.47 12.93
C GLN A 137 -8.19 5.61 11.92
N ILE A 138 -7.26 5.49 10.99
CA ILE A 138 -7.07 6.43 9.88
C ILE A 138 -7.74 5.87 8.64
N PHE A 139 -8.55 6.69 7.99
CA PHE A 139 -9.27 6.33 6.77
C PHE A 139 -9.43 7.53 5.83
N VAL A 140 -9.71 7.24 4.57
CA VAL A 140 -10.06 8.24 3.57
C VAL A 140 -11.59 8.28 3.48
N ALA A 141 -12.16 9.44 3.81
CA ALA A 141 -13.61 9.60 3.78
C ALA A 141 -14.11 9.68 2.32
N ASN A 142 -15.27 9.08 2.06
CA ASN A 142 -15.93 9.00 0.75
C ASN A 142 -15.12 8.25 -0.33
N LEU A 143 -14.12 7.46 0.06
CA LEU A 143 -13.44 6.56 -0.87
C LEU A 143 -14.36 5.39 -1.22
N THR A 144 -14.51 5.11 -2.51
CA THR A 144 -15.32 3.98 -3.00
C THR A 144 -14.72 2.66 -2.54
N GLU A 145 -15.55 1.82 -1.93
CA GLU A 145 -15.22 0.44 -1.62
C GLU A 145 -16.18 -0.48 -2.38
N THR A 146 -15.63 -1.40 -3.14
CA THR A 146 -16.38 -2.30 -4.02
C THR A 146 -16.12 -3.76 -3.64
N MET A 147 -17.20 -4.53 -3.47
CA MET A 147 -17.11 -5.98 -3.30
C MET A 147 -16.68 -6.63 -4.61
N VAL A 148 -15.72 -7.53 -4.52
CA VAL A 148 -15.19 -8.26 -5.66
C VAL A 148 -15.81 -9.66 -5.70
N ALA A 149 -16.46 -10.00 -6.80
CA ALA A 149 -17.14 -11.28 -6.96
C ALA A 149 -16.21 -12.41 -7.44
N SER A 150 -15.16 -12.07 -8.19
CA SER A 150 -14.18 -13.03 -8.73
C SER A 150 -12.88 -12.34 -9.11
N PRO A 151 -11.76 -13.08 -9.28
CA PRO A 151 -10.52 -12.52 -9.82
C PRO A 151 -10.72 -11.80 -11.16
N HIS A 152 -11.52 -12.37 -12.05
CA HIS A 152 -11.83 -11.76 -13.35
C HIS A 152 -12.56 -10.43 -13.23
N ALA A 153 -13.55 -10.34 -12.32
CA ALA A 153 -14.24 -9.08 -12.04
C ALA A 153 -13.28 -8.02 -11.47
N PHE A 154 -12.33 -8.44 -10.64
CA PHE A 154 -11.26 -7.56 -10.17
C PHE A 154 -10.41 -7.04 -11.33
N ASP A 155 -9.94 -7.92 -12.22
CA ASP A 155 -9.07 -7.54 -13.34
C ASP A 155 -9.73 -6.49 -14.24
N GLN A 156 -11.02 -6.66 -14.54
CA GLN A 156 -11.79 -5.68 -15.33
C GLN A 156 -11.85 -4.30 -14.64
N MET A 157 -12.21 -4.28 -13.37
CA MET A 157 -12.32 -3.07 -12.57
C MET A 157 -10.95 -2.39 -12.38
N PHE A 158 -9.91 -3.18 -12.12
CA PHE A 158 -8.55 -2.70 -11.93
C PHE A 158 -7.96 -2.10 -13.21
N ALA A 159 -8.26 -2.68 -14.37
CA ALA A 159 -7.85 -2.12 -15.67
C ALA A 159 -8.45 -0.72 -15.90
N VAL A 160 -9.73 -0.52 -15.58
CA VAL A 160 -10.38 0.80 -15.66
C VAL A 160 -9.70 1.79 -14.70
N ALA A 161 -9.45 1.40 -13.46
CA ALA A 161 -8.80 2.24 -12.47
C ALA A 161 -7.36 2.62 -12.86
N CYS A 162 -6.60 1.69 -13.46
CA CYS A 162 -5.27 1.97 -14.01
C CYS A 162 -5.34 2.99 -15.17
N LYS A 163 -6.38 2.91 -16.02
CA LYS A 163 -6.63 3.91 -17.05
C LYS A 163 -6.93 5.28 -16.44
N ASN A 164 -7.78 5.36 -15.40
CA ASN A 164 -8.08 6.60 -14.69
C ASN A 164 -6.82 7.23 -14.07
N ARG A 165 -5.91 6.41 -13.53
CA ARG A 165 -4.59 6.89 -13.07
C ARG A 165 -3.76 7.49 -14.20
N SER A 166 -3.78 6.90 -15.39
CA SER A 166 -2.98 7.36 -16.54
C SER A 166 -3.53 8.61 -17.20
N THR A 167 -4.85 8.77 -17.29
CA THR A 167 -5.51 9.92 -17.92
C THR A 167 -5.41 11.19 -17.11
N GLY A 168 -5.31 11.08 -15.79
CA GLY A 168 -5.06 12.22 -14.91
C GLY A 168 -3.67 12.82 -15.04
N ALA A 169 -2.76 12.16 -15.75
CA ALA A 169 -1.46 12.72 -16.11
C ALA A 169 -1.55 13.29 -17.53
N THR A 170 -1.14 14.54 -17.70
CA THR A 170 -1.00 15.14 -19.03
C THR A 170 -0.12 14.26 -19.90
N LEU A 171 -0.43 14.15 -21.19
CA LEU A 171 0.21 13.31 -22.22
C LEU A 171 1.76 13.37 -22.29
N LEU A 172 2.38 14.31 -21.60
CA LEU A 172 3.84 14.54 -21.57
C LEU A 172 4.55 13.96 -20.33
N ASN A 173 3.83 13.46 -19.32
CA ASN A 173 4.42 13.06 -18.03
C ASN A 173 3.92 11.69 -17.59
N ARG A 174 4.82 10.71 -17.41
CA ARG A 174 4.49 9.36 -16.89
C ARG A 174 3.84 9.47 -15.50
N ALA A 175 2.52 9.23 -15.43
CA ALA A 175 1.72 9.36 -14.21
C ALA A 175 2.29 8.58 -13.02
N SER A 176 2.67 7.31 -13.26
CA SER A 176 3.15 6.39 -12.21
C SER A 176 4.44 6.83 -11.51
N SER A 177 5.25 7.70 -12.15
CA SER A 177 6.47 8.21 -11.53
C SER A 177 6.24 9.37 -10.55
N ARG A 178 5.03 9.98 -10.56
CA ARG A 178 4.75 11.25 -9.87
C ARG A 178 3.61 11.18 -8.87
N SER A 179 3.01 10.03 -8.72
CA SER A 179 1.92 9.80 -7.77
C SER A 179 2.12 8.50 -7.03
N HIS A 180 1.59 8.41 -5.81
CA HIS A 180 1.52 7.16 -5.06
C HIS A 180 0.16 6.52 -5.33
N ALA A 181 0.13 5.23 -5.66
CA ALA A 181 -1.10 4.47 -5.81
C ALA A 181 -1.24 3.47 -4.67
N ILE A 182 -2.40 3.42 -4.03
CA ILE A 182 -2.69 2.59 -2.86
C ILE A 182 -3.94 1.78 -3.14
N LEU A 183 -3.77 0.47 -3.34
CA LEU A 183 -4.88 -0.47 -3.36
C LEU A 183 -5.06 -1.05 -1.96
N ALA A 184 -6.20 -0.77 -1.34
CA ALA A 184 -6.59 -1.35 -0.07
C ALA A 184 -7.53 -2.53 -0.34
N ILE A 185 -7.20 -3.70 0.21
CA ILE A 185 -8.00 -4.92 0.13
C ILE A 185 -8.44 -5.26 1.54
N ARG A 186 -9.74 -5.36 1.76
CA ARG A 186 -10.33 -5.86 2.99
C ARG A 186 -10.82 -7.29 2.75
N VAL A 187 -10.49 -8.15 3.68
CA VAL A 187 -10.82 -9.58 3.59
C VAL A 187 -11.61 -9.96 4.83
N ARG A 188 -12.83 -10.42 4.62
CA ARG A 188 -13.69 -10.96 5.67
C ARG A 188 -13.76 -12.47 5.52
N VAL A 189 -13.30 -13.18 6.55
CA VAL A 189 -13.24 -14.65 6.59
C VAL A 189 -14.30 -15.16 7.54
N SER A 190 -15.25 -15.93 7.01
CA SER A 190 -16.23 -16.69 7.81
C SER A 190 -15.64 -18.07 8.11
N ARG A 191 -15.71 -18.51 9.35
CA ARG A 191 -15.21 -19.81 9.80
C ARG A 191 -16.35 -20.79 10.04
N VAL A 192 -16.03 -22.07 10.05
CA VAL A 192 -16.99 -23.16 10.29
C VAL A 192 -17.63 -23.08 11.68
N ASP A 193 -16.89 -22.56 12.66
CA ASP A 193 -17.39 -22.33 14.05
C ASP A 193 -18.33 -21.12 14.20
N GLY A 194 -18.69 -20.49 13.08
CA GLY A 194 -19.55 -19.30 13.05
C GLY A 194 -18.81 -18.00 13.44
N THR A 195 -17.50 -18.04 13.62
CA THR A 195 -16.71 -16.82 13.87
C THR A 195 -16.36 -16.11 12.57
N VAL A 196 -16.16 -14.80 12.64
CA VAL A 196 -15.77 -13.94 11.54
C VAL A 196 -14.54 -13.15 11.93
N THR A 197 -13.54 -13.15 11.06
CA THR A 197 -12.35 -12.30 11.19
C THR A 197 -12.29 -11.34 10.01
N GLU A 198 -11.74 -10.14 10.26
CA GLU A 198 -11.55 -9.13 9.21
C GLU A 198 -10.10 -8.68 9.21
N GLY A 199 -9.42 -8.92 8.08
CA GLY A 199 -8.08 -8.45 7.82
C GLY A 199 -8.06 -7.39 6.72
N LYS A 200 -6.96 -6.64 6.65
CA LYS A 200 -6.76 -5.60 5.64
C LYS A 200 -5.33 -5.62 5.14
N ILE A 201 -5.15 -5.42 3.84
CA ILE A 201 -3.83 -5.20 3.26
C ILE A 201 -3.84 -3.99 2.34
N ASN A 202 -2.83 -3.14 2.47
CA ASN A 202 -2.55 -2.05 1.54
C ASN A 202 -1.38 -2.42 0.65
N LEU A 203 -1.58 -2.35 -0.67
CA LEU A 203 -0.56 -2.58 -1.70
C LEU A 203 -0.23 -1.24 -2.34
N ILE A 204 1.03 -0.79 -2.23
CA ILE A 204 1.41 0.60 -2.53
C ILE A 204 2.52 0.65 -3.55
N ASP A 205 2.23 1.28 -4.68
CA ASP A 205 3.20 1.70 -5.69
C ASP A 205 3.58 3.16 -5.44
N LEU A 206 4.73 3.39 -4.81
CA LEU A 206 5.20 4.74 -4.50
C LEU A 206 5.72 5.47 -5.74
N ALA A 207 5.63 6.80 -5.73
CA ALA A 207 6.30 7.66 -6.71
C ALA A 207 7.81 7.43 -6.75
N GLY A 208 8.48 7.95 -7.77
CA GLY A 208 9.95 7.85 -7.90
C GLY A 208 10.68 8.56 -6.76
N SER A 209 11.71 7.91 -6.23
CA SER A 209 12.50 8.42 -5.10
C SER A 209 13.67 9.33 -5.50
N GLU A 210 13.85 9.54 -6.80
CA GLU A 210 14.87 10.44 -7.32
C GLU A 210 14.59 11.90 -6.97
N ASN A 211 15.66 12.65 -6.67
CA ASN A 211 15.57 14.07 -6.43
C ASN A 211 15.55 14.81 -7.78
N ASN A 212 14.35 15.03 -8.33
CA ASN A 212 14.16 15.78 -9.56
C ASN A 212 14.44 17.27 -9.31
N LYS A 213 15.71 17.65 -9.35
CA LYS A 213 16.09 19.05 -9.57
C LYS A 213 15.75 19.37 -11.03
N LEU A 214 14.53 19.77 -11.30
CA LEU A 214 14.11 20.16 -12.63
C LEU A 214 14.87 21.43 -13.04
N THR A 215 15.77 21.26 -13.98
CA THR A 215 16.35 22.34 -14.81
C THR A 215 15.31 22.72 -15.87
N GLY A 216 14.33 23.54 -15.53
CA GLY A 216 13.33 24.01 -16.47
C GLY A 216 12.38 25.02 -15.83
N ASN A 217 12.15 26.15 -16.48
CA ASN A 217 11.45 27.33 -15.98
C ASN A 217 9.90 27.19 -15.94
N ASP A 218 9.33 25.96 -15.80
CA ASP A 218 7.89 25.81 -15.67
C ASP A 218 7.49 25.72 -14.19
N PRO A 219 6.82 26.75 -13.61
CA PRO A 219 6.43 26.78 -12.22
C PRO A 219 5.50 25.64 -11.82
N SER A 220 4.67 25.12 -12.74
CA SER A 220 3.71 24.04 -12.44
C SER A 220 4.45 22.71 -12.25
N ARG A 221 5.49 22.45 -13.04
CA ARG A 221 6.37 21.28 -12.89
C ARG A 221 7.25 21.35 -11.66
N MET A 222 7.69 22.54 -11.30
CA MET A 222 8.44 22.73 -10.05
C MET A 222 7.58 22.45 -8.82
N ALA A 223 6.34 22.94 -8.78
CA ALA A 223 5.39 22.66 -7.69
C ALA A 223 5.05 21.17 -7.60
N GLU A 224 4.85 20.49 -8.74
CA GLU A 224 4.60 19.05 -8.80
C GLU A 224 5.78 18.24 -8.23
N SER A 225 6.99 18.50 -8.72
CA SER A 225 8.19 17.80 -8.25
C SER A 225 8.48 18.07 -6.78
N SER A 226 8.22 19.29 -6.31
CA SER A 226 8.33 19.65 -4.90
C SER A 226 7.36 18.86 -4.02
N ALA A 227 6.10 18.71 -4.44
CA ALA A 227 5.11 17.95 -3.68
C ALA A 227 5.45 16.44 -3.60
N ILE A 228 5.95 15.85 -4.69
CA ILE A 228 6.37 14.44 -4.73
C ILE A 228 7.57 14.23 -3.80
N ASN A 229 8.62 15.05 -3.95
CA ASN A 229 9.81 14.94 -3.14
C ASN A 229 9.51 15.20 -1.66
N ARG A 230 8.54 16.10 -1.36
CA ARG A 230 8.08 16.37 0.00
C ARG A 230 7.48 15.13 0.64
N SER A 231 6.57 14.40 0.00
CA SER A 231 5.93 13.22 0.59
C SER A 231 6.93 12.13 0.95
N LEU A 232 7.92 11.85 0.09
CA LEU A 232 8.98 10.89 0.35
C LEU A 232 10.02 11.41 1.36
N SER A 233 10.29 12.73 1.39
CA SER A 233 11.12 13.35 2.41
C SER A 233 10.49 13.24 3.80
N VAL A 234 9.18 13.55 3.92
CA VAL A 234 8.42 13.39 5.17
C VAL A 234 8.39 11.92 5.60
N LEU A 235 8.25 10.97 4.65
CA LEU A 235 8.36 9.54 4.96
C LEU A 235 9.72 9.21 5.58
N GLY A 236 10.82 9.76 5.04
CA GLY A 236 12.16 9.63 5.63
C GLY A 236 12.24 10.23 7.03
N GLN A 237 11.65 11.41 7.25
CA GLN A 237 11.62 12.06 8.58
C GLN A 237 10.83 11.24 9.60
N VAL A 238 9.70 10.61 9.20
CA VAL A 238 8.93 9.70 10.06
C VAL A 238 9.80 8.52 10.50
N VAL A 239 10.50 7.87 9.57
CA VAL A 239 11.41 6.75 9.87
C VAL A 239 12.54 7.20 10.84
N ASP A 240 13.13 8.36 10.58
CA ASP A 240 14.21 8.89 11.44
C ASP A 240 13.69 9.26 12.84
N ALA A 241 12.48 9.83 12.93
CA ALA A 241 11.87 10.17 14.21
C ALA A 241 11.54 8.92 15.05
N LEU A 242 11.07 7.85 14.40
CA LEU A 242 10.80 6.55 15.06
C LEU A 242 12.09 5.91 15.58
N ASN A 243 13.13 5.84 14.76
CA ASN A 243 14.41 5.25 15.16
C ASN A 243 15.10 6.01 16.30
N ARG A 244 14.85 7.33 16.39
CA ARG A 244 15.34 8.17 17.49
C ARG A 244 14.41 8.21 18.70
N ASN A 245 13.28 7.50 18.67
CA ASN A 245 12.25 7.51 19.72
C ASN A 245 11.79 8.93 20.08
N LEU A 246 11.62 9.81 19.08
CA LEU A 246 11.15 11.16 19.31
C LEU A 246 9.69 11.16 19.78
N THR A 247 9.36 12.05 20.70
CA THR A 247 7.99 12.20 21.24
C THR A 247 7.00 12.66 20.18
N ARG A 248 7.47 13.40 19.16
CA ARG A 248 6.65 13.85 18.04
C ARG A 248 7.16 13.24 16.73
N VAL A 249 6.33 12.36 16.15
CA VAL A 249 6.56 11.78 14.83
C VAL A 249 5.70 12.52 13.79
N PRO A 250 6.27 13.03 12.66
CA PRO A 250 5.58 13.96 11.76
C PRO A 250 4.64 13.24 10.76
N TYR A 251 3.77 12.35 11.23
CA TYR A 251 2.82 11.64 10.37
C TYR A 251 1.83 12.57 9.65
N ARG A 252 1.49 13.71 10.26
CA ARG A 252 0.47 14.65 9.74
C ARG A 252 1.02 15.64 8.73
N ASP A 253 2.31 15.61 8.45
CA ASP A 253 2.95 16.57 7.56
C ASP A 253 2.71 16.27 6.07
N CYS A 254 2.26 15.03 5.74
CA CYS A 254 1.69 14.70 4.42
C CYS A 254 0.65 13.57 4.51
N LYS A 255 -0.23 13.49 3.50
CA LYS A 255 -1.30 12.48 3.47
C LYS A 255 -0.77 11.05 3.35
N LEU A 256 0.35 10.85 2.64
CA LEU A 256 1.00 9.53 2.54
C LEU A 256 1.39 9.00 3.92
N THR A 257 2.15 9.76 4.70
CA THR A 257 2.60 9.33 6.03
C THR A 257 1.44 9.18 7.01
N ARG A 258 0.39 9.98 6.84
CA ARG A 258 -0.83 9.83 7.61
C ARG A 258 -1.51 8.48 7.35
N ILE A 259 -1.64 8.07 6.10
CA ILE A 259 -2.23 6.78 5.71
C ILE A 259 -1.31 5.61 6.11
N LEU A 260 0.02 5.81 6.07
CA LEU A 260 1.01 4.80 6.46
C LEU A 260 1.22 4.69 7.97
N GLN A 261 0.69 5.60 8.79
CA GLN A 261 0.92 5.64 10.24
C GLN A 261 0.70 4.28 10.95
N PRO A 262 -0.33 3.47 10.63
CA PRO A 262 -0.51 2.16 11.27
C PRO A 262 0.62 1.16 10.98
N PHE A 263 1.39 1.38 9.92
CA PHE A 263 2.42 0.47 9.38
C PHE A 263 3.86 0.93 9.65
N LEU A 264 4.01 2.10 10.23
CA LEU A 264 5.30 2.70 10.60
C LEU A 264 5.29 3.03 12.09
N GLY A 265 5.78 2.11 12.89
CA GLY A 265 5.76 2.22 14.36
C GLY A 265 4.39 1.93 15.00
N GLY A 266 3.40 1.47 14.22
CA GLY A 266 2.04 1.20 14.68
C GLY A 266 1.72 -0.29 14.86
N ASN A 267 0.44 -0.61 14.72
CA ASN A 267 -0.13 -1.94 14.98
C ASN A 267 -0.33 -2.80 13.72
N GLY A 268 0.17 -2.37 12.56
CA GLY A 268 0.14 -3.13 11.32
C GLY A 268 1.47 -3.80 11.01
N MET A 269 1.42 -4.84 10.18
CA MET A 269 2.60 -5.48 9.60
C MET A 269 3.06 -4.70 8.37
N SER A 270 4.36 -4.64 8.09
CA SER A 270 4.86 -3.98 6.88
C SER A 270 5.93 -4.78 6.16
N LEU A 271 5.89 -4.73 4.83
CA LEU A 271 6.95 -5.20 3.94
C LEU A 271 7.34 -4.06 3.01
N LEU A 272 8.59 -3.65 3.08
CA LEU A 272 9.20 -2.72 2.13
C LEU A 272 9.97 -3.50 1.06
N ILE A 273 9.61 -3.30 -0.21
CA ILE A 273 10.33 -3.82 -1.37
C ILE A 273 11.10 -2.67 -2.00
N CYS A 274 12.43 -2.72 -1.92
CA CYS A 274 13.31 -1.72 -2.50
C CYS A 274 13.71 -2.12 -3.92
N ASN A 275 13.23 -1.38 -4.90
CA ASN A 275 13.57 -1.55 -6.30
C ASN A 275 14.77 -0.68 -6.65
N ILE A 276 15.86 -1.28 -7.12
CA ILE A 276 17.07 -0.59 -7.55
C ILE A 276 17.25 -0.69 -9.06
N ALA A 277 17.71 0.40 -9.68
CA ALA A 277 17.98 0.43 -11.11
C ALA A 277 19.46 0.15 -11.38
N PRO A 278 19.79 -0.67 -12.39
CA PRO A 278 21.18 -0.90 -12.80
C PRO A 278 21.75 0.32 -13.53
N GLY A 279 23.07 0.39 -13.58
CA GLY A 279 23.83 1.40 -14.31
C GLY A 279 24.34 2.56 -13.47
N GLY A 280 25.47 3.11 -13.93
CA GLY A 280 26.26 4.12 -13.17
C GLY A 280 25.50 5.41 -12.87
N LYS A 281 24.58 5.82 -13.77
CA LYS A 281 23.77 7.03 -13.60
C LYS A 281 22.83 6.96 -12.40
N PHE A 282 22.39 5.76 -11.98
CA PHE A 282 21.48 5.55 -10.86
C PHE A 282 22.21 5.26 -9.53
N ARG A 283 23.53 5.35 -9.51
CA ARG A 283 24.34 4.97 -8.37
C ARG A 283 23.95 5.70 -7.08
N GLN A 284 23.79 7.03 -7.16
CA GLN A 284 23.42 7.83 -5.99
C GLN A 284 22.00 7.49 -5.50
N ASP A 285 21.07 7.32 -6.43
CA ASP A 285 19.68 6.95 -6.11
C ASP A 285 19.61 5.55 -5.50
N THR A 286 20.40 4.61 -6.02
CA THR A 286 20.53 3.27 -5.44
C THR A 286 21.06 3.33 -4.00
N LEU A 287 22.09 4.13 -3.73
CA LEU A 287 22.60 4.33 -2.38
C LEU A 287 21.56 4.96 -1.44
N ASN A 288 20.83 5.95 -1.93
CA ASN A 288 19.75 6.59 -1.17
C ASN A 288 18.64 5.60 -0.84
N THR A 289 18.24 4.75 -1.81
CA THR A 289 17.25 3.70 -1.63
C THR A 289 17.69 2.67 -0.59
N LEU A 290 18.93 2.19 -0.66
CA LEU A 290 19.47 1.23 0.30
C LEU A 290 19.62 1.82 1.71
N ASN A 291 20.04 3.08 1.82
CA ASN A 291 20.11 3.79 3.10
C ASN A 291 18.72 3.97 3.73
N PHE A 292 17.70 4.30 2.91
CA PHE A 292 16.34 4.39 3.38
C PHE A 292 15.81 3.03 3.86
N ALA A 293 16.05 1.96 3.08
CA ALA A 293 15.67 0.60 3.44
C ALA A 293 16.29 0.16 4.77
N ASN A 294 17.61 0.42 4.94
CA ASN A 294 18.31 0.05 6.17
C ASN A 294 17.70 0.75 7.40
N ARG A 295 17.42 2.06 7.31
CA ARG A 295 16.75 2.80 8.39
C ARG A 295 15.33 2.29 8.66
N THR A 296 14.57 1.95 7.60
CA THR A 296 13.19 1.45 7.75
C THR A 296 13.17 0.08 8.44
N MET A 297 14.19 -0.74 8.28
CA MET A 297 14.30 -2.05 8.97
C MET A 297 14.46 -1.93 10.50
N GLU A 298 14.90 -0.78 11.00
CA GLU A 298 15.05 -0.52 12.44
C GLU A 298 13.71 -0.12 13.09
N VAL A 299 12.69 0.22 12.29
CA VAL A 299 11.35 0.59 12.80
C VAL A 299 10.64 -0.64 13.34
N GLU A 300 10.28 -0.60 14.62
CA GLU A 300 9.51 -1.66 15.28
C GLU A 300 8.01 -1.40 15.15
N ASN A 301 7.28 -2.36 14.57
CA ASN A 301 5.83 -2.44 14.60
C ASN A 301 5.37 -3.42 15.69
N ARG A 302 4.15 -3.23 16.20
CA ARG A 302 3.51 -4.14 17.18
C ARG A 302 2.18 -4.63 16.62
N PRO A 303 2.18 -5.61 15.70
CA PRO A 303 0.97 -6.07 15.03
C PRO A 303 -0.08 -6.53 16.02
N VAL A 304 -1.31 -6.06 15.83
CA VAL A 304 -2.46 -6.41 16.65
C VAL A 304 -3.51 -7.07 15.76
N ARG A 305 -4.00 -8.22 16.20
CA ARG A 305 -5.07 -8.94 15.52
C ARG A 305 -6.40 -8.24 15.79
N ALA A 306 -7.23 -8.09 14.76
CA ALA A 306 -8.59 -7.61 14.93
C ALA A 306 -9.42 -8.58 15.81
N PRO A 307 -10.38 -8.07 16.59
CA PRO A 307 -11.24 -8.91 17.43
C PRO A 307 -12.03 -9.89 16.55
N ILE A 308 -12.14 -11.13 17.02
CA ILE A 308 -12.99 -12.15 16.40
C ILE A 308 -14.43 -11.86 16.79
N THR A 309 -15.32 -11.73 15.80
CA THR A 309 -16.76 -11.53 16.04
C THR A 309 -17.52 -12.80 15.69
N LYS A 310 -18.67 -13.04 16.35
CA LYS A 310 -19.61 -14.09 15.92
C LYS A 310 -20.44 -13.56 14.77
N ALA A 311 -20.67 -14.38 13.76
CA ALA A 311 -21.65 -14.04 12.72
C ALA A 311 -23.02 -13.80 13.37
N PRO A 312 -23.81 -12.79 12.95
CA PRO A 312 -25.16 -12.60 13.46
C PRO A 312 -25.97 -13.86 13.17
N THR A 313 -26.52 -14.44 14.23
CA THR A 313 -27.21 -15.76 14.19
C THR A 313 -28.54 -15.73 13.44
N GLN A 314 -29.05 -14.55 13.05
CA GLN A 314 -30.26 -14.39 12.22
C GLN A 314 -30.19 -13.05 11.45
N LEU A 315 -30.66 -13.07 10.20
CA LEU A 315 -31.09 -11.86 9.52
C LEU A 315 -32.18 -11.19 10.39
N PRO A 316 -32.11 -9.88 10.67
CA PRO A 316 -33.19 -9.20 11.35
C PRO A 316 -34.46 -9.37 10.53
N ARG A 317 -35.53 -9.90 11.15
CA ARG A 317 -36.87 -9.90 10.53
C ARG A 317 -37.24 -8.46 10.20
N PRO A 318 -37.83 -8.18 9.05
CA PRO A 318 -38.24 -6.83 8.70
C PRO A 318 -39.28 -6.38 9.75
N GLY A 319 -38.92 -5.45 10.64
CA GLY A 319 -39.86 -4.90 11.62
C GLY A 319 -39.31 -4.36 12.93
N HIS A 320 -38.07 -4.62 13.32
CA HIS A 320 -37.53 -4.04 14.55
C HIS A 320 -36.27 -3.21 14.30
N ARG A 321 -36.37 -1.91 14.53
CA ARG A 321 -35.22 -1.00 14.63
C ARG A 321 -34.45 -1.33 15.91
N THR A 322 -33.36 -2.04 15.79
CA THR A 322 -32.34 -2.19 16.84
C THR A 322 -31.09 -1.46 16.42
N HIS A 323 -30.43 -0.79 17.36
CA HIS A 323 -29.19 -0.05 17.18
C HIS A 323 -28.17 -0.86 16.37
N LEU A 324 -27.89 -0.38 15.18
CA LEU A 324 -26.90 -0.94 14.25
C LEU A 324 -25.47 -0.66 14.77
N SER A 325 -24.65 -1.69 14.75
CA SER A 325 -23.21 -1.62 15.05
C SER A 325 -22.52 -0.61 14.08
N SER A 326 -21.32 -0.20 14.39
CA SER A 326 -20.50 0.81 13.70
C SER A 326 -20.45 0.74 12.16
N TYR A 327 -20.90 -0.36 11.56
CA TYR A 327 -21.04 -0.55 10.10
C TYR A 327 -22.19 0.25 9.48
N ALA A 328 -23.30 0.42 10.20
CA ALA A 328 -24.42 1.22 9.74
C ALA A 328 -24.11 2.72 9.75
N TYR A 329 -23.21 3.15 10.63
CA TYR A 329 -22.82 4.57 10.74
C TYR A 329 -22.09 5.08 9.49
N LEU A 330 -21.34 4.22 8.81
CA LEU A 330 -20.68 4.59 7.55
C LEU A 330 -21.62 4.59 6.33
N SER A 331 -22.64 3.72 6.32
CA SER A 331 -23.62 3.66 5.23
C SER A 331 -24.71 4.75 5.34
N GLU A 332 -25.07 5.19 6.54
CA GLU A 332 -26.04 6.30 6.73
C GLU A 332 -25.44 7.67 6.39
N LEU A 333 -24.13 7.89 6.55
CA LEU A 333 -23.48 9.14 6.14
C LEU A 333 -23.45 9.33 4.61
N THR A 334 -23.64 8.26 3.83
CA THR A 334 -23.68 8.33 2.36
C THR A 334 -25.11 8.47 1.79
N ARG A 335 -26.17 8.21 2.59
CA ARG A 335 -27.58 8.25 2.11
C ARG A 335 -28.30 9.57 2.28
N ASN A 336 -27.79 10.50 3.12
CA ASN A 336 -28.44 11.81 3.32
C ASN A 336 -27.86 12.89 2.39
N ARG A 337 -28.06 12.74 1.08
CA ARG A 337 -28.10 13.88 0.16
C ARG A 337 -29.47 13.91 -0.51
N ALA A 338 -30.37 14.71 0.05
CA ALA A 338 -31.53 15.19 -0.66
C ALA A 338 -31.08 16.11 -1.81
N PRO A 339 -31.72 16.06 -2.98
CA PRO A 339 -31.45 17.02 -4.03
C PRO A 339 -31.95 18.39 -3.56
N LEU A 340 -31.07 19.39 -3.56
CA LEU A 340 -31.46 20.79 -3.53
C LEU A 340 -31.91 21.16 -4.95
N LEU A 341 -33.13 21.61 -5.07
CA LEU A 341 -33.73 22.32 -6.20
C LEU A 341 -32.90 23.52 -6.62
#